data_7b810764fff48851193e6deeed9b05fd
#
_entry.id   7b810764fff48851193e6deeed9b05fd
#
_cell.length_a   1.000
_cell.length_b   1.000
_cell.length_c   1.000
_cell.angle_alpha   90.00
_cell.angle_beta   90.00
_cell.angle_gamma   90.00
#
_symmetry.space_group_name_H-M   'P 1'
#
loop_
_entity.id
_entity.type
_entity.pdbx_description
1 polymer ?
#
loop_
_entity_poly.entity_id
_entity_poly.type
_entity_poly.pdbx_seq_one_letter_code
_entity_poly.pdbx_strand_id
1 'polypeptide(L)'
;MKNPKIGFIGGGNMGGAMIENLAQRLGGERAFVYARSKTAALCEKCGVNACESESAVASAADITVLATKPTAYEGILNLIKEVARGKVIVTLAPSFSLEQSMQILGAQAKIARAMPNTPAAIAEGVSALCFNENLSADERTAVREIFENFGAVYELEEAKFAAFTGIAGSLPAYVFMFIEAAADAGVLEGLPRALAYEAVAASVAGSARLMLKSGKHPAALKDEICSPGGTTIEAVKALEKGGFRAAVMDAVDACVKKARAK
;
A
#
# COMPACT_ATOMS: atom_id res chain seq x y z
N MET A 1 10.68 -5.95 19.20
CA MET A 1 12.07 -6.08 18.66
C MET A 1 12.70 -4.69 18.59
N LYS A 2 13.89 -4.49 19.12
CA LYS A 2 14.57 -3.17 19.08
C LYS A 2 15.49 -3.12 17.85
N ASN A 3 15.23 -2.21 16.90
CA ASN A 3 16.03 -2.00 15.70
C ASN A 3 16.25 -3.27 14.83
N PRO A 4 15.20 -3.96 14.35
CA PRO A 4 15.38 -5.19 13.57
C PRO A 4 16.09 -4.91 12.23
N LYS A 5 16.82 -5.91 11.73
CA LYS A 5 17.34 -5.96 10.36
C LYS A 5 16.20 -6.31 9.41
N ILE A 6 16.05 -5.57 8.33
CA ILE A 6 14.91 -5.68 7.42
C ILE A 6 15.40 -6.18 6.05
N GLY A 7 14.89 -7.33 5.63
CA GLY A 7 15.18 -7.90 4.33
C GLY A 7 14.10 -7.57 3.30
N PHE A 8 14.48 -7.28 2.06
CA PHE A 8 13.55 -7.15 0.94
C PHE A 8 13.93 -8.13 -0.16
N ILE A 9 13.00 -9.01 -0.48
CA ILE A 9 13.09 -9.88 -1.65
C ILE A 9 12.19 -9.30 -2.73
N GLY A 10 12.81 -8.67 -3.74
CA GLY A 10 12.15 -7.96 -4.82
C GLY A 10 12.27 -6.44 -4.71
N GLY A 11 12.63 -5.80 -5.84
CA GLY A 11 12.81 -4.35 -6.00
C GLY A 11 11.98 -3.80 -7.15
N GLY A 12 10.76 -4.31 -7.33
CA GLY A 12 9.78 -3.77 -8.27
C GLY A 12 9.26 -2.39 -7.83
N ASN A 13 8.17 -1.91 -8.44
CA ASN A 13 7.62 -0.59 -8.12
C ASN A 13 7.32 -0.44 -6.62
N MET A 14 6.63 -1.40 -6.02
CA MET A 14 6.32 -1.35 -4.59
C MET A 14 7.55 -1.60 -3.72
N GLY A 15 8.29 -2.68 -3.95
CA GLY A 15 9.49 -3.02 -3.15
C GLY A 15 10.57 -1.95 -3.24
N GLY A 16 10.84 -1.42 -4.45
CA GLY A 16 11.79 -0.32 -4.63
C GLY A 16 11.40 0.93 -3.87
N ALA A 17 10.13 1.35 -3.98
CA ALA A 17 9.61 2.50 -3.26
C ALA A 17 9.70 2.34 -1.73
N MET A 18 9.38 1.14 -1.21
CA MET A 18 9.51 0.83 0.21
C MET A 18 10.97 0.87 0.68
N ILE A 19 11.90 0.31 -0.10
CA ILE A 19 13.34 0.32 0.20
C ILE A 19 13.87 1.75 0.25
N GLU A 20 13.54 2.56 -0.77
CA GLU A 20 13.95 3.97 -0.85
C GLU A 20 13.46 4.79 0.34
N ASN A 21 12.17 4.67 0.66
CA ASN A 21 11.56 5.39 1.77
C ASN A 21 12.15 4.96 3.13
N LEU A 22 12.31 3.67 3.34
CA LEU A 22 12.87 3.12 4.56
C LEU A 22 14.34 3.57 4.75
N ALA A 23 15.15 3.53 3.69
CA ALA A 23 16.54 3.97 3.74
C ALA A 23 16.66 5.47 4.08
N GLN A 24 15.79 6.31 3.53
CA GLN A 24 15.75 7.74 3.84
C GLN A 24 15.40 8.03 5.31
N ARG A 25 14.53 7.22 5.92
CA ARG A 25 14.01 7.47 7.28
C ARG A 25 14.80 6.78 8.37
N LEU A 26 15.28 5.56 8.14
CA LEU A 26 15.90 4.71 9.15
C LEU A 26 17.39 4.44 8.89
N GLY A 27 17.94 4.91 7.75
CA GLY A 27 19.26 4.53 7.26
C GLY A 27 19.24 3.23 6.46
N GLY A 28 20.12 3.13 5.46
CA GLY A 28 20.18 1.96 4.57
C GLY A 28 20.92 0.76 5.18
N GLU A 29 21.74 0.97 6.19
CA GLU A 29 22.61 -0.05 6.79
C GLU A 29 21.86 -1.22 7.44
N ARG A 30 20.58 -1.00 7.80
CA ARG A 30 19.70 -2.03 8.38
C ARG A 30 18.89 -2.80 7.36
N ALA A 31 18.93 -2.39 6.09
CA ALA A 31 18.17 -3.00 5.01
C ALA A 31 19.07 -3.93 4.17
N PHE A 32 18.56 -5.13 3.88
CA PHE A 32 19.22 -6.18 3.07
C PHE A 32 18.33 -6.45 1.85
N VAL A 33 18.90 -6.45 0.65
CA VAL A 33 18.11 -6.48 -0.57
C VAL A 33 18.64 -7.50 -1.58
N TYR A 34 17.71 -8.27 -2.15
CA TYR A 34 17.92 -9.03 -3.37
C TYR A 34 16.79 -8.77 -4.37
N ALA A 35 17.14 -8.30 -5.57
CA ALA A 35 16.19 -7.93 -6.63
C ALA A 35 16.79 -8.21 -8.01
N ARG A 36 16.84 -9.46 -8.43
CA ARG A 36 17.38 -9.98 -9.71
C ARG A 36 18.22 -9.00 -10.56
N SER A 37 17.58 -7.95 -11.09
CA SER A 37 18.22 -6.96 -11.99
C SER A 37 18.39 -5.57 -11.37
N LYS A 38 17.93 -5.33 -10.13
CA LYS A 38 17.89 -4.00 -9.51
C LYS A 38 18.68 -3.88 -8.21
N THR A 39 19.30 -4.97 -7.72
CA THR A 39 20.03 -4.96 -6.45
C THR A 39 21.13 -3.88 -6.45
N ALA A 40 22.00 -3.87 -7.45
CA ALA A 40 23.11 -2.91 -7.53
C ALA A 40 22.61 -1.45 -7.52
N ALA A 41 21.61 -1.13 -8.36
CA ALA A 41 21.05 0.22 -8.44
C ALA A 41 20.39 0.69 -7.12
N LEU A 42 19.72 -0.23 -6.41
CA LEU A 42 19.12 0.07 -5.10
C LEU A 42 20.20 0.30 -4.04
N CYS A 43 21.27 -0.50 -4.05
CA CYS A 43 22.37 -0.32 -3.12
C CYS A 43 23.12 1.00 -3.34
N GLU A 44 23.40 1.33 -4.59
CA GLU A 44 24.03 2.61 -4.95
C GLU A 44 23.15 3.82 -4.54
N LYS A 45 21.83 3.75 -4.83
CA LYS A 45 20.91 4.84 -4.56
C LYS A 45 20.58 5.02 -3.07
N CYS A 46 20.46 3.91 -2.32
CA CYS A 46 19.87 3.89 -0.99
C CYS A 46 20.84 3.52 0.14
N GLY A 47 22.09 3.13 -0.18
CA GLY A 47 23.04 2.67 0.82
C GLY A 47 22.65 1.38 1.54
N VAL A 48 21.81 0.54 0.91
CA VAL A 48 21.36 -0.73 1.47
C VAL A 48 22.34 -1.87 1.17
N ASN A 49 22.29 -2.94 1.96
CA ASN A 49 23.21 -4.07 1.81
C ASN A 49 22.73 -5.02 0.70
N ALA A 50 23.60 -5.27 -0.28
CA ALA A 50 23.33 -6.24 -1.32
C ALA A 50 23.42 -7.68 -0.77
N CYS A 51 22.47 -8.53 -1.21
CA CYS A 51 22.53 -9.96 -1.02
C CYS A 51 22.55 -10.67 -2.39
N GLU A 52 23.14 -11.88 -2.42
CA GLU A 52 23.32 -12.66 -3.65
C GLU A 52 22.11 -13.55 -3.98
N SER A 53 21.22 -13.77 -3.01
CA SER A 53 20.03 -14.62 -3.17
C SER A 53 18.92 -14.26 -2.18
N GLU A 54 17.72 -14.81 -2.42
CA GLU A 54 16.58 -14.75 -1.51
C GLU A 54 16.92 -15.35 -0.14
N SER A 55 17.62 -16.47 -0.12
CA SER A 55 18.05 -17.13 1.13
C SER A 55 19.08 -16.29 1.90
N ALA A 56 19.97 -15.58 1.21
CA ALA A 56 20.93 -14.69 1.86
C ALA A 56 20.21 -13.51 2.55
N VAL A 57 19.17 -12.93 1.92
CA VAL A 57 18.32 -11.90 2.54
C VAL A 57 17.65 -12.45 3.80
N ALA A 58 16.94 -13.58 3.68
CA ALA A 58 16.22 -14.17 4.81
C ALA A 58 17.16 -14.61 5.94
N SER A 59 18.39 -15.00 5.62
CA SER A 59 19.41 -15.34 6.62
C SER A 59 19.91 -14.09 7.38
N ALA A 60 20.11 -12.96 6.69
CA ALA A 60 20.66 -11.73 7.25
C ALA A 60 19.63 -10.91 8.05
N ALA A 61 18.34 -10.98 7.70
CA ALA A 61 17.29 -10.17 8.25
C ALA A 61 16.56 -10.85 9.43
N ASP A 62 15.98 -10.05 10.33
CA ASP A 62 15.03 -10.47 11.37
C ASP A 62 13.59 -10.48 10.84
N ILE A 63 13.28 -9.54 9.94
CA ILE A 63 11.99 -9.38 9.26
C ILE A 63 12.26 -9.35 7.76
N THR A 64 11.68 -10.28 7.00
CA THR A 64 11.85 -10.34 5.54
C THR A 64 10.54 -10.02 4.83
N VAL A 65 10.55 -8.99 3.97
CA VAL A 65 9.41 -8.55 3.17
C VAL A 65 9.52 -9.15 1.76
N LEU A 66 8.48 -9.90 1.34
CA LEU A 66 8.37 -10.45 0.00
C LEU A 66 7.65 -9.45 -0.92
N ALA A 67 8.41 -8.69 -1.69
CA ALA A 67 7.91 -7.65 -2.61
C ALA A 67 8.04 -8.06 -4.08
N THR A 68 7.79 -9.33 -4.39
CA THR A 68 7.81 -9.91 -5.73
C THR A 68 6.41 -10.07 -6.31
N LYS A 69 6.32 -10.59 -7.54
CA LYS A 69 5.02 -10.97 -8.11
C LYS A 69 4.45 -12.19 -7.39
N PRO A 70 3.12 -12.32 -7.23
CA PRO A 70 2.48 -13.43 -6.54
C PRO A 70 2.90 -14.82 -7.06
N THR A 71 3.12 -14.96 -8.35
CA THR A 71 3.53 -16.21 -9.00
C THR A 71 4.90 -16.73 -8.56
N ALA A 72 5.73 -15.90 -7.93
CA ALA A 72 7.04 -16.30 -7.42
C ALA A 72 7.03 -16.72 -5.94
N TYR A 73 5.92 -16.50 -5.22
CA TYR A 73 5.85 -16.67 -3.77
C TYR A 73 6.15 -18.09 -3.32
N GLU A 74 5.50 -19.07 -3.91
CA GLU A 74 5.69 -20.48 -3.53
C GLU A 74 7.16 -20.90 -3.67
N GLY A 75 7.79 -20.58 -4.80
CA GLY A 75 9.19 -20.87 -5.04
C GLY A 75 10.12 -20.19 -4.04
N ILE A 76 9.89 -18.89 -3.75
CA ILE A 76 10.70 -18.12 -2.79
C ILE A 76 10.51 -18.67 -1.37
N LEU A 77 9.29 -18.93 -0.93
CA LEU A 77 9.03 -19.47 0.40
C LEU A 77 9.70 -20.83 0.60
N ASN A 78 9.67 -21.70 -0.41
CA ASN A 78 10.41 -22.98 -0.37
C ASN A 78 11.93 -22.78 -0.25
N LEU A 79 12.51 -21.81 -0.98
CA LEU A 79 13.94 -21.50 -0.91
C LEU A 79 14.38 -20.97 0.46
N ILE A 80 13.55 -20.15 1.12
CA ILE A 80 13.92 -19.51 2.39
C ILE A 80 13.48 -20.31 3.62
N LYS A 81 12.71 -21.37 3.47
CA LYS A 81 12.05 -22.12 4.55
C LYS A 81 12.96 -22.42 5.74
N GLU A 82 14.16 -22.94 5.50
CA GLU A 82 15.06 -23.33 6.56
C GLU A 82 15.73 -22.14 7.27
N VAL A 83 16.14 -21.13 6.48
CA VAL A 83 16.85 -19.95 7.02
C VAL A 83 15.90 -18.91 7.64
N ALA A 84 14.60 -19.01 7.37
CA ALA A 84 13.57 -18.16 7.92
C ALA A 84 13.00 -18.65 9.27
N ARG A 85 13.44 -19.80 9.77
CA ARG A 85 12.94 -20.34 11.05
C ARG A 85 13.14 -19.35 12.19
N GLY A 86 12.07 -19.08 12.93
CA GLY A 86 12.06 -18.15 14.07
C GLY A 86 12.06 -16.66 13.69
N LYS A 87 12.15 -16.34 12.39
CA LYS A 87 12.12 -14.96 11.86
C LYS A 87 10.75 -14.60 11.32
N VAL A 88 10.48 -13.32 11.16
CA VAL A 88 9.20 -12.83 10.64
C VAL A 88 9.25 -12.72 9.12
N ILE A 89 8.27 -13.32 8.45
CA ILE A 89 8.06 -13.18 7.01
C ILE A 89 6.83 -12.30 6.77
N VAL A 90 6.98 -11.24 5.97
CA VAL A 90 5.91 -10.35 5.57
C VAL A 90 5.59 -10.56 4.10
N THR A 91 4.36 -10.96 3.79
CA THR A 91 3.89 -11.13 2.42
C THR A 91 3.11 -9.91 1.96
N LEU A 92 3.33 -9.45 0.71
CA LEU A 92 2.60 -8.32 0.10
C LEU A 92 1.60 -8.77 -0.97
N ALA A 93 1.54 -10.06 -1.29
CA ALA A 93 0.70 -10.57 -2.37
C ALA A 93 -0.80 -10.58 -1.98
N PRO A 94 -1.68 -9.91 -2.74
CA PRO A 94 -3.12 -9.89 -2.45
C PRO A 94 -3.77 -11.29 -2.47
N SER A 95 -3.24 -12.21 -3.27
CA SER A 95 -3.77 -13.54 -3.51
C SER A 95 -3.07 -14.66 -2.71
N PHE A 96 -2.23 -14.32 -1.71
CA PHE A 96 -1.49 -15.31 -0.92
C PHE A 96 -1.84 -15.18 0.56
N SER A 97 -2.53 -16.18 1.11
CA SER A 97 -3.04 -16.13 2.49
C SER A 97 -1.97 -16.48 3.54
N LEU A 98 -2.27 -16.18 4.80
CA LEU A 98 -1.48 -16.64 5.94
C LEU A 98 -1.40 -18.17 5.96
N GLU A 99 -2.53 -18.85 5.73
CA GLU A 99 -2.61 -20.31 5.71
C GLU A 99 -1.73 -20.92 4.62
N GLN A 100 -1.79 -20.41 3.38
CA GLN A 100 -0.94 -20.87 2.29
C GLN A 100 0.56 -20.69 2.62
N SER A 101 0.91 -19.58 3.26
CA SER A 101 2.29 -19.35 3.71
C SER A 101 2.71 -20.34 4.79
N MET A 102 1.82 -20.65 5.75
CA MET A 102 2.09 -21.62 6.81
C MET A 102 2.19 -23.06 6.28
N GLN A 103 1.43 -23.43 5.26
CA GLN A 103 1.54 -24.73 4.61
C GLN A 103 2.93 -24.98 4.04
N ILE A 104 3.58 -23.93 3.52
CA ILE A 104 4.93 -24.01 2.94
C ILE A 104 6.00 -23.91 4.02
N LEU A 105 5.95 -22.90 4.88
CA LEU A 105 6.98 -22.59 5.86
C LEU A 105 6.90 -23.45 7.13
N GLY A 106 5.75 -24.06 7.38
CA GLY A 106 5.45 -24.86 8.57
C GLY A 106 4.59 -24.14 9.60
N ALA A 107 3.93 -24.92 10.48
CA ALA A 107 2.93 -24.44 11.45
C ALA A 107 3.48 -23.39 12.46
N GLN A 108 4.78 -23.41 12.73
CA GLN A 108 5.44 -22.50 13.68
C GLN A 108 5.98 -21.23 13.00
N ALA A 109 5.76 -21.06 11.70
CA ALA A 109 6.25 -19.89 10.97
C ALA A 109 5.55 -18.60 11.46
N LYS A 110 6.32 -17.53 11.60
CA LYS A 110 5.85 -16.21 12.00
C LYS A 110 5.54 -15.39 10.74
N ILE A 111 4.27 -15.21 10.44
CA ILE A 111 3.84 -14.64 9.17
C ILE A 111 2.95 -13.43 9.41
N ALA A 112 3.35 -12.30 8.83
CA ALA A 112 2.52 -11.13 8.64
C ALA A 112 2.09 -11.03 7.18
N ARG A 113 0.85 -10.67 6.95
CA ARG A 113 0.37 -10.28 5.63
C ARG A 113 0.14 -8.79 5.62
N ALA A 114 0.68 -8.11 4.62
CA ALA A 114 0.53 -6.67 4.47
C ALA A 114 0.00 -6.33 3.08
N MET A 115 -0.77 -5.27 2.99
CA MET A 115 -1.25 -4.75 1.72
C MET A 115 -1.10 -3.23 1.68
N PRO A 116 0.07 -2.72 1.28
CA PRO A 116 0.31 -1.31 1.00
C PRO A 116 -0.32 -0.91 -0.33
N ASN A 117 -0.48 0.41 -0.53
CA ASN A 117 -0.88 0.98 -1.82
C ASN A 117 0.20 1.90 -2.40
N THR A 118 0.03 2.33 -3.66
CA THR A 118 1.03 3.08 -4.42
C THR A 118 1.53 4.37 -3.76
N PRO A 119 0.70 5.20 -3.06
CA PRO A 119 1.21 6.39 -2.38
C PRO A 119 2.22 6.13 -1.25
N ALA A 120 2.44 4.87 -0.87
CA ALA A 120 3.54 4.49 0.01
C ALA A 120 4.92 4.96 -0.49
N ALA A 121 5.07 5.18 -1.80
CA ALA A 121 6.29 5.73 -2.40
C ALA A 121 6.66 7.13 -1.88
N ILE A 122 5.70 7.89 -1.42
CA ILE A 122 5.88 9.24 -0.85
C ILE A 122 5.46 9.31 0.62
N ALA A 123 5.39 8.17 1.30
CA ALA A 123 4.95 8.03 2.70
C ALA A 123 3.52 8.53 3.00
N GLU A 124 2.69 8.62 1.99
CA GLU A 124 1.26 8.96 2.08
C GLU A 124 0.38 7.74 1.74
N GLY A 125 0.94 6.54 1.89
CA GLY A 125 0.25 5.29 1.64
C GLY A 125 -0.70 4.89 2.74
N VAL A 126 -1.46 3.83 2.45
CA VAL A 126 -2.31 3.15 3.42
C VAL A 126 -2.01 1.66 3.34
N SER A 127 -1.75 1.04 4.49
CA SER A 127 -1.44 -0.39 4.58
C SER A 127 -2.41 -1.12 5.49
N ALA A 128 -2.95 -2.26 5.04
CA ALA A 128 -3.55 -3.24 5.94
C ALA A 128 -2.48 -4.21 6.43
N LEU A 129 -2.56 -4.62 7.68
CA LEU A 129 -1.76 -5.68 8.28
C LEU A 129 -2.67 -6.75 8.89
N CYS A 130 -2.29 -8.01 8.78
CA CYS A 130 -2.75 -9.07 9.66
C CYS A 130 -1.59 -10.01 10.01
N PHE A 131 -1.73 -10.71 11.12
CA PHE A 131 -0.69 -11.54 11.68
C PHE A 131 -1.25 -12.91 12.01
N ASN A 132 -0.44 -13.97 11.86
CA ASN A 132 -0.81 -15.23 12.46
C ASN A 132 -0.49 -15.22 13.98
N GLU A 133 -0.94 -16.24 14.67
CA GLU A 133 -0.82 -16.37 16.15
C GLU A 133 0.62 -16.52 16.64
N ASN A 134 1.53 -16.92 15.78
CA ASN A 134 2.93 -17.20 16.14
C ASN A 134 3.78 -15.94 16.37
N LEU A 135 3.32 -14.75 15.94
CA LEU A 135 4.04 -13.50 16.22
C LEU A 135 3.77 -13.04 17.65
N SER A 136 4.85 -12.73 18.37
CA SER A 136 4.79 -12.03 19.64
C SER A 136 4.29 -10.57 19.47
N ALA A 137 3.86 -9.94 20.56
CA ALA A 137 3.45 -8.54 20.56
C ALA A 137 4.56 -7.60 20.06
N ASP A 138 5.80 -7.85 20.47
CA ASP A 138 6.97 -7.08 20.06
C ASP A 138 7.24 -7.20 18.53
N GLU A 139 7.04 -8.39 17.96
CA GLU A 139 7.23 -8.62 16.52
C GLU A 139 6.12 -7.94 15.72
N ARG A 140 4.87 -8.01 16.18
CA ARG A 140 3.74 -7.28 15.57
C ARG A 140 4.00 -5.77 15.58
N THR A 141 4.44 -5.23 16.71
CA THR A 141 4.81 -3.82 16.85
C THR A 141 5.92 -3.45 15.87
N ALA A 142 6.99 -4.24 15.78
CA ALA A 142 8.10 -3.97 14.86
C ALA A 142 7.66 -3.97 13.38
N VAL A 143 6.80 -4.92 12.97
CA VAL A 143 6.23 -4.91 11.61
C VAL A 143 5.38 -3.66 11.40
N ARG A 144 4.51 -3.31 12.34
CA ARG A 144 3.69 -2.09 12.27
C ARG A 144 4.55 -0.85 12.08
N GLU A 145 5.58 -0.65 12.91
CA GLU A 145 6.51 0.49 12.85
C GLU A 145 7.21 0.58 11.48
N ILE A 146 7.59 -0.56 10.88
CA ILE A 146 8.14 -0.58 9.51
C ILE A 146 7.12 -0.01 8.52
N PHE A 147 5.86 -0.44 8.59
CA PHE A 147 4.83 0.00 7.65
C PHE A 147 4.35 1.44 7.90
N GLU A 148 4.43 1.95 9.11
CA GLU A 148 4.14 3.35 9.47
C GLU A 148 5.10 4.34 8.79
N ASN A 149 6.30 3.89 8.36
CA ASN A 149 7.16 4.71 7.52
C ASN A 149 6.59 4.98 6.13
N PHE A 150 5.60 4.20 5.70
CA PHE A 150 4.99 4.32 4.36
C PHE A 150 3.62 5.00 4.39
N GLY A 151 3.12 5.38 5.56
CA GLY A 151 1.83 6.03 5.76
C GLY A 151 0.96 5.41 6.85
N ALA A 152 -0.35 5.53 6.74
CA ALA A 152 -1.29 5.01 7.74
C ALA A 152 -1.35 3.47 7.73
N VAL A 153 -1.46 2.86 8.92
CA VAL A 153 -1.50 1.41 9.10
C VAL A 153 -2.75 0.99 9.87
N TYR A 154 -3.46 0.02 9.32
CA TYR A 154 -4.65 -0.58 9.93
C TYR A 154 -4.47 -2.08 10.10
N GLU A 155 -4.65 -2.59 11.33
CA GLU A 155 -4.69 -4.01 11.58
C GLU A 155 -6.11 -4.53 11.34
N LEU A 156 -6.26 -5.54 10.49
CA LEU A 156 -7.54 -6.10 10.07
C LEU A 156 -7.48 -7.62 10.11
N GLU A 157 -8.63 -8.25 10.30
CA GLU A 157 -8.79 -9.67 10.02
C GLU A 157 -8.50 -9.96 8.54
N GLU A 158 -7.86 -11.08 8.23
CA GLU A 158 -7.51 -11.46 6.86
C GLU A 158 -8.72 -11.47 5.91
N ALA A 159 -9.89 -11.89 6.39
CA ALA A 159 -11.14 -11.90 5.63
C ALA A 159 -11.57 -10.51 5.10
N LYS A 160 -11.07 -9.42 5.70
CA LYS A 160 -11.36 -8.03 5.29
C LYS A 160 -10.41 -7.51 4.21
N PHE A 161 -9.32 -8.22 3.87
CA PHE A 161 -8.32 -7.75 2.91
C PHE A 161 -8.88 -7.51 1.51
N ALA A 162 -9.82 -8.33 1.04
CA ALA A 162 -10.47 -8.11 -0.24
C ALA A 162 -11.25 -6.78 -0.28
N ALA A 163 -12.01 -6.47 0.78
CA ALA A 163 -12.71 -5.20 0.90
C ALA A 163 -11.75 -4.02 0.99
N PHE A 164 -10.68 -4.15 1.78
CA PHE A 164 -9.63 -3.14 1.88
C PHE A 164 -8.91 -2.90 0.54
N THR A 165 -8.71 -3.95 -0.28
CA THR A 165 -8.18 -3.82 -1.63
C THR A 165 -9.03 -2.88 -2.48
N GLY A 166 -10.36 -3.01 -2.40
CA GLY A 166 -11.30 -2.17 -3.16
C GLY A 166 -11.24 -0.68 -2.77
N ILE A 167 -11.13 -0.40 -1.46
CA ILE A 167 -11.22 0.98 -0.93
C ILE A 167 -9.87 1.66 -0.67
N ALA A 168 -8.75 0.92 -0.71
CA ALA A 168 -7.42 1.49 -0.45
C ALA A 168 -6.38 1.03 -1.47
N GLY A 169 -6.32 -0.26 -1.79
CA GLY A 169 -5.34 -0.79 -2.75
C GLY A 169 -5.56 -0.25 -4.16
N SER A 170 -6.79 -0.26 -4.65
CA SER A 170 -7.16 0.15 -6.01
C SER A 170 -7.63 1.60 -6.10
N LEU A 171 -8.01 2.22 -4.99
CA LEU A 171 -8.53 3.59 -4.96
C LEU A 171 -7.64 4.63 -5.65
N PRO A 172 -6.30 4.57 -5.58
CA PRO A 172 -5.46 5.53 -6.30
C PRO A 172 -5.78 5.63 -7.79
N ALA A 173 -6.10 4.50 -8.45
CA ALA A 173 -6.49 4.51 -9.86
C ALA A 173 -7.82 5.28 -10.09
N TYR A 174 -8.81 5.11 -9.20
CA TYR A 174 -10.10 5.81 -9.31
C TYR A 174 -9.91 7.32 -9.09
N VAL A 175 -9.05 7.69 -8.15
CA VAL A 175 -8.69 9.10 -7.88
C VAL A 175 -7.97 9.72 -9.07
N PHE A 176 -7.05 9.00 -9.73
CA PHE A 176 -6.40 9.52 -10.94
C PHE A 176 -7.39 9.70 -12.09
N MET A 177 -8.35 8.79 -12.29
CA MET A 177 -9.43 8.99 -13.27
C MET A 177 -10.29 10.22 -12.95
N PHE A 178 -10.61 10.44 -11.67
CA PHE A 178 -11.34 11.65 -11.25
C PHE A 178 -10.55 12.93 -11.51
N ILE A 179 -9.25 12.93 -11.17
CA ILE A 179 -8.36 14.08 -11.41
C ILE A 179 -8.27 14.39 -12.91
N GLU A 180 -8.11 13.36 -13.74
CA GLU A 180 -8.04 13.50 -15.19
C GLU A 180 -9.33 14.11 -15.75
N ALA A 181 -10.48 13.55 -15.41
CA ALA A 181 -11.79 14.05 -15.87
C ALA A 181 -12.06 15.50 -15.42
N ALA A 182 -11.75 15.83 -14.17
CA ALA A 182 -11.95 17.20 -13.67
C ALA A 182 -10.97 18.19 -14.31
N ALA A 183 -9.73 17.78 -14.58
CA ALA A 183 -8.76 18.61 -15.30
C ALA A 183 -9.17 18.81 -16.76
N ASP A 184 -9.71 17.80 -17.43
CA ASP A 184 -10.27 17.92 -18.79
C ASP A 184 -11.41 18.93 -18.85
N ALA A 185 -12.31 18.90 -17.87
CA ALA A 185 -13.37 19.89 -17.75
C ALA A 185 -12.79 21.32 -17.57
N GLY A 186 -11.76 21.48 -16.74
CA GLY A 186 -11.06 22.75 -16.57
C GLY A 186 -10.45 23.28 -17.89
N VAL A 187 -9.92 22.39 -18.72
CA VAL A 187 -9.39 22.77 -20.04
C VAL A 187 -10.50 23.17 -21.00
N LEU A 188 -11.67 22.50 -20.96
CA LEU A 188 -12.85 22.93 -21.72
C LEU A 188 -13.30 24.35 -21.36
N GLU A 189 -13.11 24.76 -20.10
CA GLU A 189 -13.39 26.11 -19.61
C GLU A 189 -12.21 27.09 -19.81
N GLY A 190 -11.16 26.69 -20.55
CA GLY A 190 -10.07 27.58 -20.96
C GLY A 190 -8.84 27.60 -20.04
N LEU A 191 -8.76 26.74 -19.03
CA LEU A 191 -7.56 26.66 -18.18
C LEU A 191 -6.40 25.97 -18.92
N PRO A 192 -5.15 26.40 -18.71
CA PRO A 192 -3.99 25.66 -19.18
C PRO A 192 -3.94 24.26 -18.57
N ARG A 193 -3.65 23.24 -19.37
CA ARG A 193 -3.64 21.82 -18.97
C ARG A 193 -2.82 21.55 -17.70
N ALA A 194 -1.59 22.09 -17.63
CA ALA A 194 -0.72 21.87 -16.48
C ALA A 194 -1.32 22.43 -15.19
N LEU A 195 -1.87 23.64 -15.25
CA LEU A 195 -2.56 24.28 -14.12
C LEU A 195 -3.80 23.49 -13.68
N ALA A 196 -4.58 22.98 -14.64
CA ALA A 196 -5.78 22.20 -14.35
C ALA A 196 -5.44 20.91 -13.54
N TYR A 197 -4.42 20.15 -13.96
CA TYR A 197 -3.96 18.97 -13.22
C TYR A 197 -3.46 19.31 -11.81
N GLU A 198 -2.63 20.32 -11.69
CA GLU A 198 -2.06 20.74 -10.40
C GLU A 198 -3.17 21.21 -9.42
N ALA A 199 -4.07 22.06 -9.88
CA ALA A 199 -5.16 22.59 -9.06
C ALA A 199 -6.13 21.48 -8.59
N VAL A 200 -6.52 20.55 -9.48
CA VAL A 200 -7.41 19.45 -9.12
C VAL A 200 -6.71 18.50 -8.15
N ALA A 201 -5.46 18.11 -8.41
CA ALA A 201 -4.73 17.21 -7.52
C ALA A 201 -4.56 17.82 -6.11
N ALA A 202 -4.20 19.11 -6.02
CA ALA A 202 -4.09 19.83 -4.75
C ALA A 202 -5.45 19.90 -4.01
N SER A 203 -6.54 20.16 -4.73
CA SER A 203 -7.90 20.20 -4.15
C SER A 203 -8.33 18.85 -3.61
N VAL A 204 -8.08 17.75 -4.32
CA VAL A 204 -8.40 16.40 -3.86
C VAL A 204 -7.61 16.05 -2.59
N ALA A 205 -6.30 16.29 -2.60
CA ALA A 205 -5.44 16.03 -1.44
C ALA A 205 -5.85 16.88 -0.23
N GLY A 206 -6.15 18.18 -0.44
CA GLY A 206 -6.61 19.08 0.60
C GLY A 206 -7.94 18.66 1.22
N SER A 207 -8.90 18.26 0.40
CA SER A 207 -10.22 17.79 0.85
C SER A 207 -10.12 16.53 1.70
N ALA A 208 -9.30 15.56 1.27
CA ALA A 208 -9.07 14.34 2.03
C ALA A 208 -8.40 14.63 3.39
N ARG A 209 -7.38 15.48 3.41
CA ARG A 209 -6.70 15.89 4.65
C ARG A 209 -7.62 16.68 5.59
N LEU A 210 -8.48 17.55 5.05
CA LEU A 210 -9.48 18.28 5.85
C LEU A 210 -10.45 17.33 6.53
N MET A 211 -10.96 16.34 5.81
CA MET A 211 -11.84 15.31 6.38
C MET A 211 -11.16 14.54 7.51
N LEU A 212 -9.95 14.04 7.27
CA LEU A 212 -9.19 13.28 8.29
C LEU A 212 -8.89 14.13 9.54
N LYS A 213 -8.54 15.41 9.35
CA LYS A 213 -8.20 16.33 10.45
C LYS A 213 -9.42 16.78 11.25
N SER A 214 -10.54 17.03 10.58
CA SER A 214 -11.76 17.52 11.25
C SER A 214 -12.56 16.41 11.92
N GLY A 215 -12.45 15.17 11.46
CA GLY A 215 -13.29 14.04 11.87
C GLY A 215 -14.75 14.18 11.48
N LYS A 216 -15.12 15.21 10.72
CA LYS A 216 -16.49 15.44 10.28
C LYS A 216 -16.93 14.41 9.24
N HIS A 217 -18.22 14.09 9.25
CA HIS A 217 -18.82 13.27 8.21
C HIS A 217 -18.68 13.92 6.83
N PRO A 218 -18.31 13.19 5.76
CA PRO A 218 -18.10 13.78 4.43
C PRO A 218 -19.31 14.52 3.86
N ALA A 219 -20.55 14.10 4.17
CA ALA A 219 -21.74 14.82 3.76
C ALA A 219 -21.85 16.20 4.43
N ALA A 220 -21.47 16.33 5.70
CA ALA A 220 -21.45 17.63 6.39
C ALA A 220 -20.43 18.59 5.75
N LEU A 221 -19.23 18.09 5.43
CA LEU A 221 -18.21 18.88 4.74
C LEU A 221 -18.69 19.32 3.34
N LYS A 222 -19.38 18.44 2.61
CA LYS A 222 -19.99 18.79 1.32
C LYS A 222 -21.05 19.90 1.49
N ASP A 223 -21.91 19.79 2.49
CA ASP A 223 -23.00 20.76 2.73
C ASP A 223 -22.43 22.15 3.13
N GLU A 224 -21.33 22.21 3.88
CA GLU A 224 -20.63 23.46 4.22
C GLU A 224 -20.12 24.24 2.97
N ILE A 225 -19.85 23.53 1.86
CA ILE A 225 -19.38 24.14 0.61
C ILE A 225 -20.58 24.51 -0.30
N CYS A 226 -21.73 23.84 -0.13
CA CYS A 226 -22.91 24.01 -0.98
C CYS A 226 -23.82 25.14 -0.46
N SER A 227 -23.53 26.40 -0.82
CA SER A 227 -24.41 27.53 -0.51
C SER A 227 -25.74 27.45 -1.28
N PRO A 228 -26.86 27.96 -0.71
CA PRO A 228 -28.16 27.98 -1.39
C PRO A 228 -28.09 28.71 -2.74
N GLY A 229 -28.48 28.02 -3.83
CA GLY A 229 -28.45 28.59 -5.19
C GLY A 229 -27.05 28.79 -5.77
N GLY A 230 -25.99 28.28 -5.09
CA GLY A 230 -24.60 28.46 -5.50
C GLY A 230 -24.18 27.50 -6.63
N THR A 231 -22.99 27.76 -7.19
CA THR A 231 -22.41 26.94 -8.29
C THR A 231 -22.11 25.52 -7.86
N THR A 232 -21.70 25.33 -6.61
CA THR A 232 -21.33 23.99 -6.09
C THR A 232 -22.53 23.05 -6.03
N ILE A 233 -23.70 23.51 -5.57
CA ILE A 233 -24.89 22.65 -5.49
C ILE A 233 -25.41 22.26 -6.88
N GLU A 234 -25.30 23.11 -7.90
CA GLU A 234 -25.65 22.76 -9.28
C GLU A 234 -24.67 21.71 -9.84
N ALA A 235 -23.37 21.80 -9.54
CA ALA A 235 -22.39 20.78 -9.90
C ALA A 235 -22.65 19.44 -9.21
N VAL A 236 -22.98 19.46 -7.90
CA VAL A 236 -23.37 18.25 -7.16
C VAL A 236 -24.60 17.58 -7.79
N LYS A 237 -25.63 18.36 -8.15
CA LYS A 237 -26.81 17.85 -8.86
C LYS A 237 -26.45 17.17 -10.18
N ALA A 238 -25.49 17.73 -10.94
CA ALA A 238 -25.03 17.11 -12.19
C ALA A 238 -24.33 15.78 -11.94
N LEU A 239 -23.49 15.68 -10.91
CA LEU A 239 -22.82 14.44 -10.52
C LEU A 239 -23.82 13.36 -10.06
N GLU A 240 -24.83 13.74 -9.26
CA GLU A 240 -25.89 12.81 -8.84
C GLU A 240 -26.70 12.31 -10.05
N LYS A 241 -27.07 13.20 -10.99
CA LYS A 241 -27.74 12.81 -12.23
C LYS A 241 -26.90 11.87 -13.07
N GLY A 242 -25.57 12.06 -13.08
CA GLY A 242 -24.61 11.20 -13.77
C GLY A 242 -24.36 9.85 -13.07
N GLY A 243 -24.98 9.59 -11.90
CA GLY A 243 -24.82 8.33 -11.18
C GLY A 243 -23.45 8.16 -10.50
N PHE A 244 -22.79 9.26 -10.16
CA PHE A 244 -21.42 9.24 -9.59
C PHE A 244 -21.27 8.26 -8.42
N ARG A 245 -22.21 8.27 -7.46
CA ARG A 245 -22.15 7.39 -6.29
C ARG A 245 -22.26 5.91 -6.68
N ALA A 246 -23.21 5.60 -7.56
CA ALA A 246 -23.39 4.23 -8.05
C ALA A 246 -22.14 3.74 -8.77
N ALA A 247 -21.55 4.54 -9.66
CA ALA A 247 -20.33 4.18 -10.39
C ALA A 247 -19.14 3.89 -9.46
N VAL A 248 -18.97 4.69 -8.39
CA VAL A 248 -17.91 4.45 -7.39
C VAL A 248 -18.16 3.15 -6.61
N MET A 249 -19.41 2.90 -6.18
CA MET A 249 -19.77 1.68 -5.47
C MET A 249 -19.58 0.43 -6.34
N ASP A 250 -19.99 0.49 -7.60
CA ASP A 250 -19.83 -0.60 -8.58
C ASP A 250 -18.35 -0.90 -8.87
N ALA A 251 -17.51 0.13 -8.96
CA ALA A 251 -16.07 -0.04 -9.14
C ALA A 251 -15.44 -0.77 -7.95
N VAL A 252 -15.79 -0.39 -6.72
CA VAL A 252 -15.32 -1.06 -5.50
C VAL A 252 -15.81 -2.51 -5.46
N ASP A 253 -17.09 -2.76 -5.74
CA ASP A 253 -17.68 -4.12 -5.74
C ASP A 253 -17.00 -5.01 -6.78
N ALA A 254 -16.79 -4.54 -8.00
CA ALA A 254 -16.08 -5.28 -9.05
C ALA A 254 -14.65 -5.66 -8.63
N CYS A 255 -13.93 -4.72 -7.98
CA CYS A 255 -12.60 -4.97 -7.45
C CYS A 255 -12.62 -6.04 -6.36
N VAL A 256 -13.53 -5.94 -5.40
CA VAL A 256 -13.67 -6.89 -4.29
C VAL A 256 -14.03 -8.29 -4.79
N LYS A 257 -14.97 -8.41 -5.73
CA LYS A 257 -15.33 -9.68 -6.36
C LYS A 257 -14.11 -10.33 -7.01
N LYS A 258 -13.32 -9.56 -7.76
CA LYS A 258 -12.10 -10.07 -8.39
C LYS A 258 -11.02 -10.47 -7.39
N ALA A 259 -10.89 -9.72 -6.28
CA ALA A 259 -9.93 -10.04 -5.22
C ALA A 259 -10.28 -11.33 -4.46
N ARG A 260 -11.58 -11.64 -4.30
CA ARG A 260 -12.06 -12.87 -3.67
C ARG A 260 -11.96 -14.11 -4.58
N ALA A 261 -11.98 -13.91 -5.90
CA ALA A 261 -11.93 -15.00 -6.89
C ALA A 261 -10.50 -15.54 -7.12
N LYS A 262 -9.51 -15.01 -6.45
CA LYS A 262 -8.10 -15.43 -6.51
C LYS A 262 -7.71 -16.15 -5.25
#